data_ad84a05e3e8dc5f07816442443d76d9b
#
_entry.id   ad84a05e3e8dc5f07816442443d76d9b
#
_cell.length_a   1.000
_cell.length_b   1.000
_cell.length_c   1.000
_cell.angle_alpha   90.00
_cell.angle_beta   90.00
_cell.angle_gamma   90.00
#
_symmetry.space_group_name_H-M   'P 1'
#
loop_
_entity.id
_entity.type
_entity.pdbx_description
1 polymer ?
#
loop_
_entity_poly.entity_id
_entity_poly.type
_entity_poly.pdbx_seq_one_letter_code
_entity_poly.pdbx_strand_id
1 'polypeptide(L)'
;RTVLYLSLEDTLNRLQDRLFRLVGSEDTPEKLILQTECQSIGQGLEEQITSFLYNHSNTGLVVIDTLQKVRSCDQSGSMYASDYKDVSTLKSLADKYGICILLIHHLRKQAASDPFDQISGSNGLMGAADTTWVMQRKRTSKNADIILTGRDLDRRTLYLHEENCIWLLDEEETAEEQRLKAVPEYLWRVAEYIGQAGKWQGTATELLSAVGISEVKPNQFTRKMAEYANELFTPRGIKYKYTRTEQKRLFEFCHDDDDGADDDIDITQLSGWDISKTPSSSSSSSFGKPWRGKCGA
;
A
#
# COMPACT_ATOMS: atom_id res chain seq x y z
N ARG A 1 16.78 18.29 -12.60
CA ARG A 1 17.69 17.14 -12.56
C ARG A 1 17.59 16.36 -13.87
N THR A 2 18.65 15.65 -14.25
CA THR A 2 18.66 14.80 -15.44
C THR A 2 17.90 13.49 -15.18
N VAL A 3 17.23 12.97 -16.20
CA VAL A 3 16.53 11.69 -16.19
C VAL A 3 17.15 10.78 -17.24
N LEU A 4 17.56 9.58 -16.83
CA LEU A 4 17.89 8.49 -17.74
C LEU A 4 16.67 7.58 -17.88
N TYR A 5 16.19 7.39 -19.09
CA TYR A 5 15.08 6.48 -19.39
C TYR A 5 15.57 5.33 -20.29
N LEU A 6 15.65 4.13 -19.70
CA LEU A 6 15.98 2.89 -20.40
C LEU A 6 14.67 2.27 -20.93
N SER A 7 14.32 2.55 -22.18
CA SER A 7 13.11 2.05 -22.83
C SER A 7 13.44 0.81 -23.66
N LEU A 8 13.36 -0.36 -23.05
CA LEU A 8 13.90 -1.60 -23.60
C LEU A 8 12.89 -2.43 -24.43
N GLU A 9 11.65 -1.95 -24.51
CA GLU A 9 10.60 -2.59 -25.32
C GLU A 9 10.15 -1.73 -26.51
N ASP A 10 10.60 -0.47 -26.58
CA ASP A 10 10.23 0.45 -27.64
C ASP A 10 11.42 0.75 -28.57
N THR A 11 11.10 1.19 -29.78
CA THR A 11 12.09 1.71 -30.73
C THR A 11 12.23 3.23 -30.56
N LEU A 12 13.39 3.77 -30.93
CA LEU A 12 13.64 5.22 -30.87
C LEU A 12 12.58 6.03 -31.65
N ASN A 13 12.14 5.54 -32.79
CA ASN A 13 11.10 6.22 -33.59
C ASN A 13 9.77 6.34 -32.82
N ARG A 14 9.35 5.26 -32.12
CA ARG A 14 8.12 5.29 -31.31
C ARG A 14 8.26 6.21 -30.10
N LEU A 15 9.43 6.23 -29.48
CA LEU A 15 9.72 7.16 -28.36
C LEU A 15 9.68 8.61 -28.84
N GLN A 16 10.27 8.90 -30.00
CA GLN A 16 10.26 10.22 -30.61
C GLN A 16 8.82 10.67 -30.94
N ASP A 17 8.01 9.80 -31.54
CA ASP A 17 6.60 10.08 -31.83
C ASP A 17 5.79 10.37 -30.57
N ARG A 18 6.02 9.61 -29.48
CA ARG A 18 5.36 9.85 -28.19
C ARG A 18 5.82 11.17 -27.57
N LEU A 19 7.12 11.42 -27.56
CA LEU A 19 7.66 12.67 -27.03
C LEU A 19 7.11 13.87 -27.78
N PHE A 20 7.06 13.80 -29.11
CA PHE A 20 6.48 14.84 -29.95
C PHE A 20 5.00 15.12 -29.64
N ARG A 21 4.21 14.09 -29.35
CA ARG A 21 2.81 14.26 -28.92
C ARG A 21 2.67 14.95 -27.57
N LEU A 22 3.65 14.76 -26.66
CA LEU A 22 3.63 15.34 -25.32
C LEU A 22 4.11 16.79 -25.29
N VAL A 23 5.17 17.10 -26.04
CA VAL A 23 5.83 18.43 -25.99
C VAL A 23 5.53 19.28 -27.23
N GLY A 24 4.84 18.72 -28.24
CA GLY A 24 4.56 19.40 -29.50
C GLY A 24 5.81 19.59 -30.38
N SER A 25 5.86 20.69 -31.10
CA SER A 25 7.01 21.06 -31.97
C SER A 25 8.08 21.84 -31.22
N GLU A 26 7.97 21.95 -29.90
CA GLU A 26 8.96 22.66 -29.08
C GLU A 26 10.23 21.80 -28.90
N ASP A 27 11.29 22.43 -28.43
CA ASP A 27 12.58 21.76 -28.21
C ASP A 27 12.47 20.56 -27.30
N THR A 28 13.15 19.48 -27.68
CA THR A 28 13.23 18.27 -26.84
C THR A 28 13.85 18.59 -25.47
N PRO A 29 13.33 18.02 -24.37
CA PRO A 29 13.89 18.26 -23.05
C PRO A 29 15.36 17.85 -22.97
N GLU A 30 16.28 18.80 -22.85
CA GLU A 30 17.73 18.56 -22.79
C GLU A 30 18.14 17.61 -21.65
N LYS A 31 17.35 17.55 -20.61
CA LYS A 31 17.61 16.72 -19.40
C LYS A 31 16.96 15.34 -19.45
N LEU A 32 16.32 14.95 -20.55
CA LEU A 32 15.79 13.61 -20.77
C LEU A 32 16.70 12.84 -21.72
N ILE A 33 17.40 11.85 -21.21
CA ILE A 33 18.28 10.97 -21.99
C ILE A 33 17.55 9.66 -22.18
N LEU A 34 17.31 9.28 -23.44
CA LEU A 34 16.63 8.05 -23.83
C LEU A 34 17.65 7.04 -24.34
N GLN A 35 17.59 5.80 -23.86
CA GLN A 35 18.37 4.65 -24.34
C GLN A 35 17.44 3.45 -24.54
N THR A 36 17.67 2.71 -25.61
CA THR A 36 16.86 1.53 -25.97
C THR A 36 17.60 0.20 -25.73
N GLU A 37 18.85 0.27 -25.28
CA GLU A 37 19.69 -0.88 -25.01
C GLU A 37 20.46 -0.70 -23.71
N CYS A 38 20.61 -1.77 -22.95
CA CYS A 38 21.48 -1.83 -21.78
C CYS A 38 21.89 -3.28 -21.49
N GLN A 39 22.81 -3.46 -20.56
CA GLN A 39 23.21 -4.77 -20.04
C GLN A 39 22.21 -5.25 -18.96
N SER A 40 22.30 -6.54 -18.58
CA SER A 40 21.51 -7.11 -17.51
C SER A 40 22.11 -6.81 -16.14
N ILE A 41 21.29 -6.93 -15.09
CA ILE A 41 21.72 -6.84 -13.68
C ILE A 41 22.79 -7.91 -13.40
N GLY A 42 23.89 -7.49 -12.78
CA GLY A 42 25.05 -8.34 -12.52
C GLY A 42 25.89 -8.68 -13.77
N GLN A 43 25.58 -8.10 -14.92
CA GLN A 43 26.32 -8.30 -16.16
C GLN A 43 26.70 -6.97 -16.85
N GLY A 44 26.77 -5.88 -16.08
CA GLY A 44 27.24 -4.58 -16.55
C GLY A 44 26.24 -3.44 -16.47
N LEU A 45 24.97 -3.66 -16.08
CA LEU A 45 23.97 -2.60 -15.94
C LEU A 45 24.38 -1.58 -14.87
N GLU A 46 24.90 -2.07 -13.74
CA GLU A 46 25.32 -1.23 -12.61
C GLU A 46 26.49 -0.31 -13.02
N GLU A 47 27.41 -0.84 -13.80
CA GLU A 47 28.56 -0.09 -14.33
C GLU A 47 28.11 0.94 -15.37
N GLN A 48 27.15 0.60 -16.24
CA GLN A 48 26.57 1.52 -17.21
C GLN A 48 25.87 2.68 -16.52
N ILE A 49 25.01 2.41 -15.52
CA ILE A 49 24.34 3.45 -14.74
C ILE A 49 25.39 4.29 -14.00
N THR A 50 26.38 3.66 -13.36
CA THR A 50 27.44 4.38 -12.63
C THR A 50 28.22 5.31 -13.56
N SER A 51 28.62 4.84 -14.75
CA SER A 51 29.31 5.65 -15.75
C SER A 51 28.45 6.82 -16.24
N PHE A 52 27.15 6.57 -16.45
CA PHE A 52 26.21 7.62 -16.81
C PHE A 52 26.12 8.69 -15.70
N LEU A 53 25.99 8.29 -14.44
CA LEU A 53 25.92 9.19 -13.29
C LEU A 53 27.20 10.03 -13.12
N TYR A 54 28.34 9.47 -13.42
CA TYR A 54 29.61 10.19 -13.41
C TYR A 54 29.62 11.33 -14.43
N ASN A 55 29.12 11.06 -15.64
CA ASN A 55 29.05 12.05 -16.73
C ASN A 55 27.89 13.05 -16.56
N HIS A 56 26.87 12.68 -15.82
CA HIS A 56 25.66 13.48 -15.57
C HIS A 56 25.38 13.58 -14.06
N SER A 57 26.27 14.28 -13.34
CA SER A 57 26.24 14.36 -11.86
C SER A 57 24.94 14.96 -11.26
N ASN A 58 24.14 15.68 -12.08
CA ASN A 58 22.84 16.20 -11.67
C ASN A 58 21.67 15.26 -11.97
N THR A 59 21.91 13.96 -12.18
CA THR A 59 20.86 12.97 -12.37
C THR A 59 20.04 12.80 -11.10
N GLY A 60 18.72 12.66 -11.25
CA GLY A 60 17.80 12.46 -10.13
C GLY A 60 16.94 11.23 -10.26
N LEU A 61 16.76 10.75 -11.49
CA LEU A 61 15.89 9.62 -11.79
C LEU A 61 16.48 8.73 -12.88
N VAL A 62 16.43 7.44 -12.66
CA VAL A 62 16.66 6.40 -13.67
C VAL A 62 15.37 5.60 -13.82
N VAL A 63 14.82 5.51 -15.02
CA VAL A 63 13.65 4.70 -15.33
C VAL A 63 14.09 3.46 -16.10
N ILE A 64 13.66 2.28 -15.68
CA ILE A 64 13.92 1.00 -16.36
C ILE A 64 12.59 0.41 -16.84
N ASP A 65 12.34 0.41 -18.13
CA ASP A 65 11.12 -0.04 -18.79
C ASP A 65 11.43 -1.14 -19.82
N THR A 66 11.38 -2.43 -19.45
CA THR A 66 10.83 -2.98 -18.21
C THR A 66 11.91 -3.78 -17.42
N LEU A 67 11.62 -4.01 -16.13
CA LEU A 67 12.47 -4.85 -15.26
C LEU A 67 12.74 -6.22 -15.91
N GLN A 68 11.76 -6.82 -16.60
CA GLN A 68 11.91 -8.13 -17.26
C GLN A 68 13.06 -8.18 -18.27
N LYS A 69 13.41 -7.06 -18.89
CA LYS A 69 14.49 -6.97 -19.89
C LYS A 69 15.89 -6.93 -19.30
N VAL A 70 16.00 -6.54 -18.04
CA VAL A 70 17.30 -6.38 -17.35
C VAL A 70 17.55 -7.43 -16.28
N ARG A 71 16.63 -8.37 -16.06
CA ARG A 71 16.76 -9.39 -15.03
C ARG A 71 18.05 -10.20 -15.19
N SER A 72 18.64 -10.55 -14.05
CA SER A 72 19.82 -11.41 -14.04
C SER A 72 19.54 -12.76 -14.70
N CYS A 73 20.52 -13.26 -15.47
CA CYS A 73 20.42 -14.58 -16.09
C CYS A 73 20.62 -15.73 -15.08
N ASP A 74 21.02 -15.42 -13.86
CA ASP A 74 21.36 -16.39 -12.82
C ASP A 74 20.08 -16.84 -12.08
N GLN A 75 19.46 -17.92 -12.59
CA GLN A 75 18.25 -18.51 -12.01
C GLN A 75 18.56 -19.61 -10.99
N SER A 76 19.74 -19.62 -10.40
CA SER A 76 20.11 -20.58 -9.35
C SER A 76 19.45 -20.18 -8.03
N GLY A 77 18.30 -20.76 -7.72
CA GLY A 77 17.58 -20.49 -6.48
C GLY A 77 16.07 -20.41 -6.63
N SER A 78 15.38 -20.01 -5.55
CA SER A 78 13.93 -19.74 -5.62
C SER A 78 13.70 -18.44 -6.40
N MET A 79 12.58 -18.36 -7.11
CA MET A 79 12.14 -17.12 -7.80
C MET A 79 12.12 -15.92 -6.84
N TYR A 80 11.70 -16.15 -5.60
CA TYR A 80 11.71 -15.12 -4.55
C TYR A 80 13.10 -14.54 -4.31
N ALA A 81 14.13 -15.42 -4.14
CA ALA A 81 15.49 -14.97 -3.86
C ALA A 81 16.09 -14.19 -5.04
N SER A 82 15.81 -14.63 -6.28
CA SER A 82 16.25 -13.94 -7.50
C SER A 82 15.59 -12.58 -7.62
N ASP A 83 14.26 -12.49 -7.46
CA ASP A 83 13.50 -11.25 -7.53
C ASP A 83 13.97 -10.24 -6.48
N TYR A 84 14.13 -10.70 -5.24
CA TYR A 84 14.61 -9.86 -4.13
C TYR A 84 16.04 -9.36 -4.39
N LYS A 85 16.93 -10.22 -4.89
CA LYS A 85 18.33 -9.87 -5.23
C LYS A 85 18.39 -8.79 -6.30
N ASP A 86 17.65 -8.97 -7.40
CA ASP A 86 17.65 -8.02 -8.52
C ASP A 86 17.24 -6.61 -8.06
N VAL A 87 16.12 -6.50 -7.34
CA VAL A 87 15.63 -5.20 -6.84
C VAL A 87 16.57 -4.63 -5.77
N SER A 88 17.10 -5.46 -4.86
CA SER A 88 18.06 -5.01 -3.83
C SER A 88 19.36 -4.48 -4.42
N THR A 89 19.83 -5.06 -5.53
CA THR A 89 21.01 -4.55 -6.25
C THR A 89 20.75 -3.13 -6.76
N LEU A 90 19.62 -2.91 -7.43
CA LEU A 90 19.25 -1.59 -7.94
C LEU A 90 18.96 -0.59 -6.80
N LYS A 91 18.33 -1.04 -5.71
CA LYS A 91 18.14 -0.20 -4.52
C LYS A 91 19.48 0.25 -3.93
N SER A 92 20.44 -0.66 -3.77
CA SER A 92 21.77 -0.32 -3.26
C SER A 92 22.48 0.72 -4.13
N LEU A 93 22.27 0.65 -5.45
CA LEU A 93 22.77 1.65 -6.39
C LEU A 93 22.07 3.00 -6.19
N ALA A 94 20.75 3.01 -6.05
CA ALA A 94 19.97 4.20 -5.78
C ALA A 94 20.38 4.91 -4.49
N ASP A 95 20.53 4.13 -3.41
CA ASP A 95 20.96 4.63 -2.09
C ASP A 95 22.38 5.21 -2.16
N LYS A 96 23.32 4.52 -2.82
CA LYS A 96 24.71 4.95 -2.97
C LYS A 96 24.85 6.30 -3.66
N TYR A 97 24.03 6.57 -4.67
CA TYR A 97 24.13 7.79 -5.48
C TYR A 97 23.07 8.84 -5.16
N GLY A 98 22.15 8.58 -4.22
CA GLY A 98 21.09 9.51 -3.82
C GLY A 98 20.13 9.83 -4.98
N ILE A 99 19.77 8.82 -5.77
CA ILE A 99 18.87 8.90 -6.92
C ILE A 99 17.62 8.04 -6.71
N CYS A 100 16.57 8.31 -7.47
CA CYS A 100 15.44 7.41 -7.59
C CYS A 100 15.65 6.44 -8.76
N ILE A 101 15.37 5.16 -8.57
CA ILE A 101 15.25 4.18 -9.67
C ILE A 101 13.80 3.72 -9.74
N LEU A 102 13.12 4.03 -10.85
CA LEU A 102 11.75 3.63 -11.14
C LEU A 102 11.77 2.39 -12.03
N LEU A 103 11.25 1.27 -11.52
CA LEU A 103 11.13 0.01 -12.24
C LEU A 103 9.72 -0.15 -12.77
N ILE A 104 9.56 -0.26 -14.09
CA ILE A 104 8.30 -0.61 -14.73
C ILE A 104 8.20 -2.13 -14.85
N HIS A 105 7.06 -2.68 -14.45
CA HIS A 105 6.83 -4.12 -14.49
C HIS A 105 5.38 -4.45 -14.87
N HIS A 106 5.16 -5.60 -15.52
CA HIS A 106 3.84 -6.01 -15.95
C HIS A 106 3.06 -6.71 -14.85
N LEU A 107 1.74 -6.51 -14.85
CA LEU A 107 0.80 -7.26 -14.02
C LEU A 107 0.40 -8.58 -14.68
N ARG A 108 0.11 -9.60 -13.87
CA ARG A 108 -0.51 -10.85 -14.33
C ARG A 108 -1.93 -10.56 -14.84
N LYS A 109 -2.35 -11.32 -15.86
CA LYS A 109 -3.72 -11.19 -16.39
C LYS A 109 -4.79 -11.74 -15.44
N GLN A 110 -4.41 -12.58 -14.49
CA GLN A 110 -5.33 -13.18 -13.52
C GLN A 110 -5.78 -12.12 -12.52
N ALA A 111 -7.09 -12.00 -12.33
CA ALA A 111 -7.64 -11.12 -11.30
C ALA A 111 -7.29 -11.65 -9.91
N ALA A 112 -6.99 -10.73 -8.99
CA ALA A 112 -6.76 -11.02 -7.58
C ALA A 112 -7.60 -10.08 -6.71
N SER A 113 -7.86 -10.48 -5.48
CA SER A 113 -8.59 -9.65 -4.50
C SER A 113 -7.79 -8.43 -4.07
N ASP A 114 -6.46 -8.60 -3.92
CA ASP A 114 -5.54 -7.49 -3.73
C ASP A 114 -4.82 -7.18 -5.05
N PRO A 115 -4.85 -5.92 -5.53
CA PRO A 115 -4.13 -5.51 -6.73
C PRO A 115 -2.63 -5.84 -6.72
N PHE A 116 -1.99 -5.82 -5.56
CA PHE A 116 -0.58 -6.15 -5.43
C PHE A 116 -0.26 -7.63 -5.72
N ASP A 117 -1.19 -8.54 -5.51
CA ASP A 117 -1.05 -9.95 -5.87
C ASP A 117 -0.99 -10.18 -7.39
N GLN A 118 -1.33 -9.17 -8.19
CA GLN A 118 -1.22 -9.22 -9.65
C GLN A 118 0.19 -8.91 -10.16
N ILE A 119 1.11 -8.45 -9.33
CA ILE A 119 2.48 -8.19 -9.75
C ILE A 119 3.11 -9.50 -10.21
N SER A 120 3.62 -9.52 -11.45
CA SER A 120 4.27 -10.69 -12.03
C SER A 120 5.59 -10.96 -11.30
N GLY A 121 5.84 -12.22 -10.90
CA GLY A 121 7.01 -12.57 -10.11
C GLY A 121 6.61 -13.05 -8.72
N SER A 122 7.49 -12.85 -7.78
CA SER A 122 7.28 -13.20 -6.37
C SER A 122 7.08 -11.95 -5.50
N ASN A 123 6.65 -12.15 -4.25
CA ASN A 123 6.59 -11.08 -3.25
C ASN A 123 7.99 -10.49 -2.94
N GLY A 124 9.07 -11.09 -3.45
CA GLY A 124 10.43 -10.58 -3.34
C GLY A 124 10.63 -9.22 -4.01
N LEU A 125 9.90 -8.94 -5.10
CA LEU A 125 9.96 -7.63 -5.78
C LEU A 125 9.47 -6.52 -4.84
N MET A 126 8.29 -6.71 -4.24
CA MET A 126 7.72 -5.73 -3.30
C MET A 126 8.53 -5.60 -2.01
N GLY A 127 9.07 -6.72 -1.50
CA GLY A 127 9.85 -6.74 -0.26
C GLY A 127 11.14 -5.93 -0.32
N ALA A 128 11.73 -5.78 -1.51
CA ALA A 128 12.96 -5.03 -1.71
C ALA A 128 12.72 -3.54 -2.12
N ALA A 129 11.56 -3.21 -2.68
CA ALA A 129 11.22 -1.85 -3.08
C ALA A 129 10.84 -0.98 -1.87
N ASP A 130 11.11 0.33 -1.94
CA ASP A 130 10.66 1.28 -0.91
C ASP A 130 9.18 1.63 -1.09
N THR A 131 8.73 1.75 -2.33
CA THR A 131 7.34 2.03 -2.67
C THR A 131 6.93 1.21 -3.89
N THR A 132 5.70 0.71 -3.87
CA THR A 132 5.12 -0.06 -4.97
C THR A 132 3.82 0.59 -5.41
N TRP A 133 3.66 0.76 -6.73
CA TRP A 133 2.49 1.35 -7.37
C TRP A 133 1.87 0.33 -8.32
N VAL A 134 0.57 0.12 -8.22
CA VAL A 134 -0.18 -0.73 -9.14
C VAL A 134 -1.17 0.14 -9.91
N MET A 135 -0.94 0.31 -11.19
CA MET A 135 -1.84 1.04 -12.08
C MET A 135 -2.81 0.08 -12.76
N GLN A 136 -4.10 0.31 -12.58
CA GLN A 136 -5.17 -0.48 -13.19
C GLN A 136 -6.02 0.40 -14.11
N ARG A 137 -6.22 -0.06 -15.34
CA ARG A 137 -7.06 0.61 -16.34
C ARG A 137 -7.93 -0.40 -17.07
N LYS A 138 -9.22 -0.13 -17.20
CA LYS A 138 -10.09 -0.86 -18.11
C LYS A 138 -9.81 -0.41 -19.55
N ARG A 139 -9.69 -1.34 -20.49
CA ARG A 139 -9.34 -1.03 -21.90
C ARG A 139 -10.23 0.02 -22.58
N THR A 140 -11.49 0.10 -22.15
CA THR A 140 -12.51 1.01 -22.72
C THR A 140 -12.64 2.32 -21.95
N SER A 141 -11.86 2.50 -20.87
CA SER A 141 -11.93 3.68 -20.01
C SER A 141 -10.77 4.62 -20.28
N LYS A 142 -11.04 5.92 -20.16
CA LYS A 142 -9.99 6.95 -20.04
C LYS A 142 -9.54 7.16 -18.60
N ASN A 143 -10.17 6.47 -17.63
CA ASN A 143 -9.82 6.56 -16.22
C ASN A 143 -8.93 5.39 -15.82
N ALA A 144 -8.07 5.63 -14.87
CA ALA A 144 -7.20 4.65 -14.26
C ALA A 144 -7.08 4.92 -12.74
N ASP A 145 -6.84 3.85 -11.99
CA ASP A 145 -6.57 3.92 -10.56
C ASP A 145 -5.11 3.52 -10.33
N ILE A 146 -4.38 4.29 -9.52
CA ILE A 146 -3.08 3.90 -8.99
C ILE A 146 -3.23 3.61 -7.51
N ILE A 147 -3.03 2.37 -7.12
CA ILE A 147 -2.96 1.96 -5.72
C ILE A 147 -1.49 1.90 -5.35
N LEU A 148 -1.10 2.61 -4.29
CA LEU A 148 0.28 2.70 -3.86
C LEU A 148 0.44 2.37 -2.37
N THR A 149 1.59 1.81 -2.02
CA THR A 149 2.01 1.53 -0.65
C THR A 149 3.53 1.57 -0.56
N GLY A 150 4.07 1.83 0.62
CA GLY A 150 5.51 1.91 0.81
C GLY A 150 5.91 1.74 2.27
N ARG A 151 7.23 1.79 2.53
CA ARG A 151 7.78 1.69 3.89
C ARG A 151 7.42 2.88 4.75
N ASP A 152 7.44 4.08 4.15
CA ASP A 152 7.18 5.36 4.80
C ASP A 152 5.88 6.01 4.28
N LEU A 153 5.02 5.22 3.64
CA LEU A 153 3.82 5.71 2.99
C LEU A 153 2.66 4.73 3.23
N ASP A 154 1.61 5.21 3.87
CA ASP A 154 0.37 4.47 4.03
C ASP A 154 -0.30 4.21 2.68
N ARG A 155 -1.04 3.10 2.60
CA ARG A 155 -1.78 2.74 1.39
C ARG A 155 -2.72 3.87 0.97
N ARG A 156 -2.65 4.26 -0.32
CA ARG A 156 -3.49 5.28 -0.94
C ARG A 156 -3.95 4.82 -2.31
N THR A 157 -5.03 5.42 -2.78
CA THR A 157 -5.51 5.27 -4.15
C THR A 157 -5.60 6.64 -4.81
N LEU A 158 -4.99 6.77 -5.98
CA LEU A 158 -5.07 7.95 -6.84
C LEU A 158 -6.01 7.61 -7.99
N TYR A 159 -7.06 8.40 -8.17
CA TYR A 159 -7.98 8.31 -9.29
C TYR A 159 -7.54 9.28 -10.38
N LEU A 160 -7.39 8.78 -11.59
CA LEU A 160 -6.80 9.52 -12.71
C LEU A 160 -7.70 9.45 -13.93
N HIS A 161 -7.69 10.49 -14.74
CA HIS A 161 -8.19 10.45 -16.11
C HIS A 161 -7.12 10.83 -17.13
N GLU A 162 -7.27 10.31 -18.35
CA GLU A 162 -6.36 10.59 -19.46
C GLU A 162 -6.91 11.74 -20.32
N GLU A 163 -6.13 12.79 -20.44
CA GLU A 163 -6.37 13.88 -21.38
C GLU A 163 -5.09 14.18 -22.19
N ASN A 164 -5.19 14.16 -23.51
CA ASN A 164 -4.07 14.45 -24.43
C ASN A 164 -2.79 13.61 -24.15
N CYS A 165 -2.94 12.32 -23.87
CA CYS A 165 -1.87 11.39 -23.49
C CYS A 165 -1.20 11.71 -22.14
N ILE A 166 -1.79 12.55 -21.31
CA ILE A 166 -1.34 12.88 -19.96
C ILE A 166 -2.36 12.34 -18.95
N TRP A 167 -1.87 11.76 -17.88
CA TRP A 167 -2.70 11.37 -16.74
C TRP A 167 -2.83 12.53 -15.77
N LEU A 168 -4.05 12.94 -15.49
CA LEU A 168 -4.38 14.00 -14.55
C LEU A 168 -4.99 13.39 -13.30
N LEU A 169 -4.61 13.91 -12.14
CA LEU A 169 -5.15 13.48 -10.84
C LEU A 169 -6.51 14.12 -10.60
N ASP A 170 -7.53 13.29 -10.36
CA ASP A 170 -8.89 13.72 -10.00
C ASP A 170 -9.07 13.74 -8.48
N GLU A 171 -8.73 12.65 -7.82
CA GLU A 171 -8.95 12.45 -6.39
C GLU A 171 -7.85 11.56 -5.82
N GLU A 172 -7.52 11.79 -4.54
CA GLU A 172 -6.66 10.94 -3.73
C GLU A 172 -7.45 10.47 -2.52
N GLU A 173 -7.38 9.17 -2.20
CA GLU A 173 -8.01 8.58 -1.03
C GLU A 173 -7.00 7.78 -0.20
N THR A 174 -7.03 7.99 1.10
CA THR A 174 -6.33 7.13 2.07
C THR A 174 -7.08 5.81 2.28
N ALA A 175 -6.39 4.80 2.83
CA ALA A 175 -7.03 3.54 3.20
C ALA A 175 -8.16 3.74 4.23
N GLU A 176 -7.99 4.70 5.13
CA GLU A 176 -9.00 5.05 6.14
C GLU A 176 -10.25 5.65 5.50
N GLU A 177 -10.10 6.62 4.60
CA GLU A 177 -11.22 7.22 3.87
C GLU A 177 -11.96 6.19 3.03
N GLN A 178 -11.25 5.27 2.36
CA GLN A 178 -11.87 4.17 1.64
C GLN A 178 -12.69 3.25 2.56
N ARG A 179 -12.16 2.93 3.74
CA ARG A 179 -12.88 2.13 4.74
C ARG A 179 -14.13 2.85 5.23
N LEU A 180 -14.03 4.15 5.52
CA LEU A 180 -15.18 4.97 5.93
C LEU A 180 -16.25 5.04 4.84
N LYS A 181 -15.87 5.23 3.58
CA LYS A 181 -16.81 5.21 2.43
C LYS A 181 -17.47 3.83 2.23
N ALA A 182 -16.78 2.75 2.59
CA ALA A 182 -17.30 1.38 2.49
C ALA A 182 -18.26 1.00 3.62
N VAL A 183 -18.40 1.84 4.67
CA VAL A 183 -19.34 1.60 5.77
C VAL A 183 -20.77 1.65 5.26
N PRO A 184 -21.56 0.58 5.43
CA PRO A 184 -22.96 0.58 5.03
C PRO A 184 -23.77 1.68 5.73
N GLU A 185 -24.66 2.33 4.99
CA GLU A 185 -25.47 3.46 5.49
C GLU A 185 -26.24 3.14 6.78
N TYR A 186 -26.80 1.93 6.88
CA TYR A 186 -27.52 1.53 8.08
C TYR A 186 -26.64 1.49 9.34
N LEU A 187 -25.32 1.31 9.23
CA LEU A 187 -24.41 1.37 10.38
C LEU A 187 -24.19 2.80 10.85
N TRP A 188 -24.20 3.78 9.95
CA TRP A 188 -24.18 5.20 10.33
C TRP A 188 -25.44 5.58 11.12
N ARG A 189 -26.61 5.10 10.72
CA ARG A 189 -27.87 5.29 11.47
C ARG A 189 -27.79 4.67 12.87
N VAL A 190 -27.18 3.49 13.00
CA VAL A 190 -26.93 2.87 14.31
C VAL A 190 -25.98 3.71 15.16
N ALA A 191 -24.87 4.18 14.58
CA ALA A 191 -23.91 5.00 15.31
C ALA A 191 -24.50 6.33 15.79
N GLU A 192 -25.38 6.94 15.00
CA GLU A 192 -26.12 8.14 15.38
C GLU A 192 -27.10 7.85 16.53
N TYR A 193 -27.89 6.77 16.44
CA TYR A 193 -28.81 6.34 17.48
C TYR A 193 -28.07 6.09 18.80
N ILE A 194 -26.98 5.36 18.79
CA ILE A 194 -26.16 5.06 19.98
C ILE A 194 -25.56 6.35 20.56
N GLY A 195 -25.05 7.26 19.70
CA GLY A 195 -24.55 8.57 20.12
C GLY A 195 -25.57 9.42 20.86
N GLN A 196 -26.83 9.36 20.45
CA GLN A 196 -27.94 10.05 21.12
C GLN A 196 -28.40 9.36 22.42
N ALA A 197 -28.37 8.02 22.44
CA ALA A 197 -28.77 7.22 23.59
C ALA A 197 -27.73 7.26 24.74
N GLY A 198 -26.46 7.52 24.45
CA GLY A 198 -25.33 7.54 25.38
C GLY A 198 -24.94 6.16 25.89
N LYS A 199 -25.85 5.36 26.38
CA LYS A 199 -25.65 3.97 26.81
C LYS A 199 -26.72 3.08 26.24
N TRP A 200 -26.32 1.94 25.69
CA TRP A 200 -27.28 0.98 25.14
C TRP A 200 -26.78 -0.46 25.30
N GLN A 201 -27.68 -1.37 25.61
CA GLN A 201 -27.38 -2.82 25.71
C GLN A 201 -28.53 -3.64 25.14
N GLY A 202 -28.21 -4.64 24.33
CA GLY A 202 -29.22 -5.55 23.77
C GLY A 202 -28.70 -6.46 22.68
N THR A 203 -29.59 -7.20 22.05
CA THR A 203 -29.30 -8.09 20.95
C THR A 203 -29.28 -7.36 19.61
N ALA A 204 -28.70 -7.98 18.57
CA ALA A 204 -28.74 -7.45 17.21
C ALA A 204 -30.17 -7.17 16.71
N THR A 205 -31.11 -8.03 17.05
CA THR A 205 -32.52 -7.90 16.65
C THR A 205 -33.16 -6.68 17.33
N GLU A 206 -32.93 -6.50 18.62
CA GLU A 206 -33.43 -5.37 19.39
C GLU A 206 -32.85 -4.06 18.89
N LEU A 207 -31.54 -4.00 18.57
CA LEU A 207 -30.90 -2.79 18.04
C LEU A 207 -31.45 -2.42 16.66
N LEU A 208 -31.54 -3.40 15.75
CA LEU A 208 -32.11 -3.18 14.41
C LEU A 208 -33.57 -2.65 14.52
N SER A 209 -34.38 -3.23 15.45
CA SER A 209 -35.75 -2.79 15.70
C SER A 209 -35.82 -1.36 16.26
N ALA A 210 -34.94 -1.03 17.21
CA ALA A 210 -34.88 0.30 17.84
C ALA A 210 -34.51 1.41 16.83
N VAL A 211 -33.63 1.10 15.88
CA VAL A 211 -33.19 2.03 14.80
C VAL A 211 -34.16 2.02 13.61
N GLY A 212 -35.11 1.06 13.55
CA GLY A 212 -36.06 0.92 12.43
C GLY A 212 -35.41 0.37 11.16
N ILE A 213 -34.45 -0.54 11.30
CA ILE A 213 -33.73 -1.19 10.18
C ILE A 213 -34.37 -2.57 9.96
N SER A 214 -34.98 -2.78 8.80
CA SER A 214 -35.62 -4.04 8.40
C SER A 214 -34.93 -4.74 7.24
N GLU A 215 -34.08 -4.02 6.50
CA GLU A 215 -33.41 -4.47 5.27
C GLU A 215 -32.24 -5.43 5.52
N VAL A 216 -31.80 -5.58 6.77
CA VAL A 216 -30.58 -6.34 7.13
C VAL A 216 -30.91 -7.45 8.14
N LYS A 217 -30.42 -8.66 7.87
CA LYS A 217 -30.56 -9.79 8.82
C LYS A 217 -29.60 -9.63 10.01
N PRO A 218 -30.01 -10.02 11.24
CA PRO A 218 -29.19 -9.86 12.46
C PRO A 218 -27.76 -10.47 12.35
N ASN A 219 -27.60 -11.60 11.65
CA ASN A 219 -26.29 -12.21 11.45
C ASN A 219 -25.38 -11.39 10.52
N GLN A 220 -25.94 -10.79 9.48
CA GLN A 220 -25.19 -9.90 8.57
C GLN A 220 -24.83 -8.60 9.28
N PHE A 221 -25.75 -8.05 10.04
CA PHE A 221 -25.54 -6.89 10.89
C PHE A 221 -24.39 -7.12 11.88
N THR A 222 -24.41 -8.21 12.65
CA THR A 222 -23.36 -8.54 13.63
C THR A 222 -21.97 -8.62 12.97
N ARG A 223 -21.87 -9.24 11.79
CA ARG A 223 -20.62 -9.34 11.07
C ARG A 223 -20.11 -7.97 10.61
N LYS A 224 -20.98 -7.15 10.02
CA LYS A 224 -20.61 -5.81 9.55
C LYS A 224 -20.35 -4.85 10.71
N MET A 225 -21.07 -4.98 11.82
CA MET A 225 -20.78 -4.22 13.03
C MET A 225 -19.38 -4.53 13.56
N ALA A 226 -18.98 -5.80 13.64
CA ALA A 226 -17.63 -6.20 14.07
C ALA A 226 -16.54 -5.71 13.11
N GLU A 227 -16.85 -5.58 11.81
CA GLU A 227 -15.93 -5.11 10.79
C GLU A 227 -15.64 -3.59 10.89
N TYR A 228 -16.66 -2.78 11.28
CA TYR A 228 -16.62 -1.31 11.22
C TYR A 228 -16.81 -0.61 12.58
N ALA A 229 -16.86 -1.36 13.69
CA ALA A 229 -17.16 -0.77 15.00
C ALA A 229 -16.14 0.29 15.42
N ASN A 230 -14.86 0.05 15.19
CA ASN A 230 -13.81 0.99 15.56
C ASN A 230 -13.92 2.32 14.79
N GLU A 231 -14.17 2.26 13.50
CA GLU A 231 -14.34 3.43 12.64
C GLU A 231 -15.58 4.27 13.04
N LEU A 232 -16.62 3.58 13.51
CA LEU A 232 -17.89 4.24 13.86
C LEU A 232 -17.89 4.82 15.27
N PHE A 233 -17.34 4.10 16.25
CA PHE A 233 -17.55 4.42 17.67
C PHE A 233 -16.34 5.07 18.33
N THR A 234 -15.10 4.68 17.98
CA THR A 234 -13.89 5.29 18.57
C THR A 234 -13.83 6.82 18.36
N PRO A 235 -14.12 7.38 17.16
CA PRO A 235 -14.09 8.83 16.96
C PRO A 235 -15.19 9.58 17.73
N ARG A 236 -16.19 8.86 18.23
CA ARG A 236 -17.33 9.40 19.03
C ARG A 236 -17.15 9.24 20.54
N GLY A 237 -16.00 8.71 20.98
CA GLY A 237 -15.77 8.41 22.39
C GLY A 237 -16.73 7.35 22.93
N ILE A 238 -17.14 6.40 22.10
CA ILE A 238 -18.06 5.32 22.49
C ILE A 238 -17.29 4.02 22.53
N LYS A 239 -17.28 3.39 23.72
CA LYS A 239 -16.77 2.02 23.90
C LYS A 239 -17.78 1.02 23.39
N TYR A 240 -17.32 0.05 22.64
CA TYR A 240 -18.11 -1.04 22.07
C TYR A 240 -17.64 -2.38 22.60
N LYS A 241 -18.57 -3.20 23.10
CA LYS A 241 -18.31 -4.57 23.53
C LYS A 241 -19.36 -5.52 22.95
N TYR A 242 -18.89 -6.65 22.42
CA TYR A 242 -19.76 -7.72 21.95
C TYR A 242 -19.51 -8.98 22.76
N THR A 243 -20.53 -9.44 23.50
CA THR A 243 -20.44 -10.60 24.38
C THR A 243 -21.29 -11.75 23.82
N ARG A 244 -20.68 -12.92 23.72
CA ARG A 244 -21.37 -14.15 23.32
C ARG A 244 -21.42 -15.11 24.48
N THR A 245 -22.61 -15.33 25.05
CA THR A 245 -22.90 -16.38 26.02
C THR A 245 -23.58 -17.56 25.33
N GLU A 246 -23.75 -18.70 26.02
CA GLU A 246 -24.46 -19.85 25.47
C GLU A 246 -25.93 -19.53 25.12
N GLN A 247 -26.54 -18.56 25.80
CA GLN A 247 -27.95 -18.20 25.63
C GLN A 247 -28.19 -16.94 24.81
N LYS A 248 -27.28 -15.95 24.83
CA LYS A 248 -27.48 -14.64 24.18
C LYS A 248 -26.21 -14.09 23.58
N ARG A 249 -26.39 -13.23 22.58
CA ARG A 249 -25.35 -12.40 21.97
C ARG A 249 -25.73 -10.95 22.15
N LEU A 250 -24.95 -10.22 22.95
CA LEU A 250 -25.28 -8.86 23.38
C LEU A 250 -24.24 -7.87 22.88
N PHE A 251 -24.71 -6.72 22.43
CA PHE A 251 -23.95 -5.51 22.22
C PHE A 251 -24.09 -4.62 23.42
N GLU A 252 -22.99 -4.03 23.85
CA GLU A 252 -22.93 -3.03 24.91
C GLU A 252 -22.18 -1.81 24.38
N PHE A 253 -22.76 -0.63 24.59
CA PHE A 253 -22.18 0.66 24.22
C PHE A 253 -22.26 1.61 25.42
N CYS A 254 -21.16 2.33 25.70
CA CYS A 254 -21.10 3.36 26.72
C CYS A 254 -20.11 4.45 26.30
N HIS A 255 -20.30 5.69 26.80
CA HIS A 255 -19.31 6.75 26.61
C HIS A 255 -18.06 6.51 27.46
N ASP A 256 -16.89 6.99 27.01
CA ASP A 256 -15.62 6.87 27.72
C ASP A 256 -15.63 7.58 29.10
N ASP A 257 -16.46 8.60 29.26
CA ASP A 257 -16.56 9.40 30.50
C ASP A 257 -17.44 8.72 31.59
N ASP A 258 -18.05 7.57 31.32
CA ASP A 258 -18.99 6.88 32.23
C ASP A 258 -18.28 5.80 33.08
N ASP A 259 -16.96 5.84 33.23
CA ASP A 259 -16.18 4.98 34.13
C ASP A 259 -16.35 5.35 35.60
N GLY A 260 -17.60 5.27 36.08
CA GLY A 260 -17.92 5.23 37.49
C GLY A 260 -17.66 3.86 38.06
N ALA A 261 -16.55 3.68 38.74
CA ALA A 261 -16.18 2.64 39.71
C ALA A 261 -16.09 1.19 39.22
N ASP A 262 -14.86 0.66 39.27
CA ASP A 262 -14.41 -0.68 39.60
C ASP A 262 -15.14 -1.89 39.01
N ASP A 263 -14.43 -2.53 38.06
CA ASP A 263 -14.10 -3.95 38.23
C ASP A 263 -12.93 -4.26 37.28
N ASP A 264 -11.79 -4.59 37.87
CA ASP A 264 -10.60 -5.17 37.20
C ASP A 264 -11.02 -6.43 36.43
N ILE A 265 -11.33 -6.28 35.13
CA ILE A 265 -11.59 -7.42 34.26
C ILE A 265 -10.24 -7.84 33.65
N ASP A 266 -9.73 -8.95 34.16
CA ASP A 266 -8.58 -9.69 33.66
C ASP A 266 -8.73 -9.98 32.15
N ILE A 267 -7.95 -9.25 31.33
CA ILE A 267 -7.95 -9.33 29.86
C ILE A 267 -7.50 -10.70 29.36
N THR A 268 -6.96 -11.57 30.24
CA THR A 268 -6.41 -12.88 29.88
C THR A 268 -7.48 -13.95 29.60
N GLN A 269 -8.74 -13.71 29.95
CA GLN A 269 -9.83 -14.70 29.77
C GLN A 269 -10.62 -14.55 28.44
N LEU A 270 -10.31 -13.59 27.57
CA LEU A 270 -11.06 -13.34 26.34
C LEU A 270 -10.40 -13.89 25.05
N SER A 271 -9.22 -14.48 25.12
CA SER A 271 -8.57 -15.12 23.98
C SER A 271 -8.59 -16.63 24.09
N GLY A 272 -9.54 -17.28 23.46
CA GLY A 272 -9.50 -18.73 23.18
C GLY A 272 -8.44 -19.08 22.12
N TRP A 273 -7.35 -18.33 22.03
CA TRP A 273 -6.17 -18.62 21.21
C TRP A 273 -5.02 -18.98 22.12
N ASP A 274 -4.71 -20.24 22.14
CA ASP A 274 -3.58 -20.81 22.85
C ASP A 274 -2.26 -20.37 22.20
N ILE A 275 -1.60 -19.37 22.77
CA ILE A 275 -0.31 -18.80 22.32
C ILE A 275 0.87 -19.76 22.63
N SER A 276 0.62 -20.92 23.26
CA SER A 276 1.68 -21.87 23.66
C SER A 276 2.28 -22.71 22.53
N LYS A 277 1.87 -22.50 21.25
CA LYS A 277 2.34 -23.28 20.09
C LYS A 277 3.15 -22.50 19.06
N THR A 278 3.88 -21.47 19.43
CA THR A 278 4.93 -20.91 18.57
C THR A 278 6.30 -21.43 18.98
N PRO A 279 7.13 -21.95 18.06
CA PRO A 279 8.47 -22.44 18.42
C PRO A 279 9.37 -21.25 18.79
N SER A 280 9.96 -21.36 19.96
CA SER A 280 10.96 -20.43 20.50
C SER A 280 12.20 -20.39 19.60
N SER A 281 12.48 -19.26 18.97
CA SER A 281 13.81 -18.95 18.46
C SER A 281 14.51 -18.01 19.43
N SER A 282 15.42 -18.57 20.21
CA SER A 282 16.37 -17.85 21.03
C SER A 282 17.45 -17.24 20.15
N SER A 283 17.58 -15.93 20.13
CA SER A 283 18.87 -15.26 19.91
C SER A 283 18.89 -13.91 20.61
N SER A 284 19.66 -13.87 21.69
CA SER A 284 20.08 -12.68 22.40
C SER A 284 21.00 -11.82 21.52
N SER A 285 20.70 -10.55 21.31
CA SER A 285 21.69 -9.55 20.95
C SER A 285 21.46 -8.25 21.69
N SER A 286 22.51 -7.86 22.36
CA SER A 286 22.70 -6.70 23.23
C SER A 286 22.43 -5.36 22.53
N PHE A 287 21.62 -4.52 23.15
CA PHE A 287 21.44 -3.12 22.77
C PHE A 287 22.68 -2.29 23.07
N GLY A 288 23.31 -1.77 22.03
CA GLY A 288 24.36 -0.75 22.09
C GLY A 288 23.79 0.65 22.34
N LYS A 289 24.52 1.43 23.15
CA LYS A 289 24.19 2.78 23.65
C LYS A 289 24.09 3.83 22.54
N PRO A 290 23.38 4.96 22.76
CA PRO A 290 23.16 6.01 21.77
C PRO A 290 24.44 6.83 21.50
N TRP A 291 24.64 7.15 20.24
CA TRP A 291 25.72 8.02 19.75
C TRP A 291 25.51 9.47 20.21
N ARG A 292 26.46 10.01 20.98
CA ARG A 292 26.60 11.44 21.19
C ARG A 292 27.63 12.00 20.22
N GLY A 293 27.19 12.78 19.24
CA GLY A 293 28.07 13.58 18.40
C GLY A 293 28.75 14.68 19.19
N LYS A 294 30.07 14.77 19.11
CA LYS A 294 30.83 15.97 19.47
C LYS A 294 31.15 16.75 18.21
N CYS A 295 30.64 17.97 18.09
CA CYS A 295 31.24 19.00 17.24
C CYS A 295 32.56 19.43 17.84
N GLY A 296 33.59 19.65 17.02
CA GLY A 296 34.84 20.20 17.45
C GLY A 296 35.79 20.48 16.31
N ALA A 297 35.96 21.78 16.04
CA ALA A 297 36.99 22.48 15.27
C ALA A 297 37.28 22.10 13.85
#